data_ab8d91f5efd6f0259543cca620b87cec
#
_entry.id   ab8d91f5efd6f0259543cca620b87cec
#
_cell.length_a   1.000
_cell.length_b   1.000
_cell.length_c   1.000
_cell.angle_alpha   90.00
_cell.angle_beta   90.00
_cell.angle_gamma   90.00
#
_symmetry.space_group_name_H-M   'P 1'
#
loop_
_entity.id
_entity.type
_entity.pdbx_description
1 polymer ?
#
loop_
_entity_poly.entity_id
_entity_poly.type
_entity_poly.pdbx_seq_one_letter_code
_entity_poly.pdbx_strand_id
1 'polypeptide(L)'
;MDWSNIPNWISSVSSMAALLFAAVAAVAARNVYKIESARDQANAELRAERESMERRDQAALVSAWWGYSSDAGRPALDWGVFIRNASETPVYDAKFSVLSLDDPNLGERFEMAVLPPAAEPVFRPIALTAPNSTEFRVEATFTDSSGQRWIRDKQGRLHELGPKVLVWGEELRINALRRFFSEFLATHGVDAQLRSGQFEELFDTLRDPNDAVPVPDILVGPHDWIGILAERRMIEPLRLSPRHRDAFDPLAIDAMTFRGELYGIPYAFDAPALLRNVDLVPAAPASFEEMIHMGQELLRVGAAEVPFAMQVPSPYYLYPVLLAAGGELFGRREDGGLDTGEFRVNTPRSRAALERFRELGLAGLGCLRPEIGRIEAVDLFITGRTPFLLCASRVLREAQKAGLNLAVEPVPPYRGFAPVRPMVTVHGFCLTRRGRNKTIAKDLIVDHLTRTAVSSSLSEIWPHVPVRLDALERSRGAEPAIRAFYETFRSGDPIPSMPEMGDVWRALKRAEVKLVDGAESGPVARQLAKQLEELTNDRPDAAGRQRAKGRLD
;
A
#
# COMPACT_ATOMS: atom_id res chain seq x y z
N MET A 1 -53.24 43.94 55.77
CA MET A 1 -52.01 44.53 55.29
C MET A 1 -51.96 44.28 53.79
N ASP A 2 -52.12 45.37 53.03
CA ASP A 2 -52.20 45.32 51.56
C ASP A 2 -50.77 45.29 50.98
N TRP A 3 -50.40 44.21 50.31
CA TRP A 3 -49.07 43.97 49.77
C TRP A 3 -48.90 44.48 48.33
N SER A 4 -49.81 45.33 47.88
CA SER A 4 -49.86 45.82 46.49
C SER A 4 -48.86 46.94 46.15
N ASN A 5 -48.00 47.40 47.07
CA ASN A 5 -47.06 48.52 46.87
C ASN A 5 -45.60 48.17 47.15
N ILE A 6 -45.11 47.00 46.67
CA ILE A 6 -43.67 46.76 46.65
C ILE A 6 -43.09 47.44 45.44
N PRO A 7 -42.15 48.39 45.60
CA PRO A 7 -41.57 49.11 44.48
C PRO A 7 -40.82 48.15 43.53
N ASN A 8 -41.00 48.32 42.22
CA ASN A 8 -40.42 47.47 41.17
C ASN A 8 -38.87 47.32 41.27
N TRP A 9 -38.18 48.21 41.91
CA TRP A 9 -36.74 48.14 42.11
C TRP A 9 -36.33 47.06 43.11
N ILE A 10 -37.18 46.69 44.09
CA ILE A 10 -36.91 45.61 45.05
C ILE A 10 -36.93 44.24 44.34
N SER A 11 -37.85 44.04 43.40
CA SER A 11 -37.88 42.82 42.60
C SER A 11 -36.68 42.73 41.66
N SER A 12 -36.24 43.84 41.11
CA SER A 12 -35.05 43.90 40.24
C SER A 12 -33.76 43.63 41.01
N VAL A 13 -33.63 44.17 42.26
CA VAL A 13 -32.47 43.90 43.11
C VAL A 13 -32.42 42.44 43.58
N SER A 14 -33.56 41.84 43.92
CA SER A 14 -33.64 40.42 44.31
C SER A 14 -33.30 39.49 43.13
N SER A 15 -33.73 39.85 41.90
CA SER A 15 -33.43 39.08 40.70
C SER A 15 -31.94 39.17 40.35
N MET A 16 -31.33 40.35 40.53
CA MET A 16 -29.89 40.54 40.28
C MET A 16 -29.02 39.82 41.33
N ALA A 17 -29.45 39.80 42.59
CA ALA A 17 -28.80 39.02 43.64
C ALA A 17 -28.90 37.50 43.37
N ALA A 18 -30.05 37.02 42.93
CA ALA A 18 -30.23 35.60 42.54
C ALA A 18 -29.35 35.21 41.37
N LEU A 19 -29.18 36.06 40.34
CA LEU A 19 -28.28 35.85 39.22
C LEU A 19 -26.81 35.83 39.65
N LEU A 20 -26.41 36.71 40.58
CA LEU A 20 -25.07 36.71 41.16
C LEU A 20 -24.78 35.43 41.95
N PHE A 21 -25.74 34.98 42.79
CA PHE A 21 -25.63 33.71 43.51
C PHE A 21 -25.55 32.53 42.57
N ALA A 22 -26.35 32.49 41.49
CA ALA A 22 -26.30 31.43 40.49
C ALA A 22 -24.97 31.43 39.74
N ALA A 23 -24.41 32.57 39.39
CA ALA A 23 -23.10 32.69 38.76
C ALA A 23 -21.95 32.22 39.68
N VAL A 24 -21.96 32.58 40.95
CA VAL A 24 -20.99 32.14 41.94
C VAL A 24 -21.08 30.62 42.17
N ALA A 25 -22.31 30.08 42.29
CA ALA A 25 -22.55 28.63 42.41
C ALA A 25 -22.05 27.87 41.17
N ALA A 26 -22.29 28.39 39.96
CA ALA A 26 -21.81 27.78 38.73
C ALA A 26 -20.26 27.76 38.62
N VAL A 27 -19.60 28.86 39.05
CA VAL A 27 -18.13 28.94 39.11
C VAL A 27 -17.58 27.97 40.15
N ALA A 28 -18.20 27.88 41.33
CA ALA A 28 -17.82 26.94 42.38
C ALA A 28 -17.99 25.47 41.92
N ALA A 29 -19.14 25.12 41.32
CA ALA A 29 -19.39 23.80 40.76
C ALA A 29 -18.38 23.44 39.66
N ARG A 30 -18.04 24.39 38.78
CA ARG A 30 -17.03 24.17 37.75
C ARG A 30 -15.62 23.95 38.34
N ASN A 31 -15.27 24.66 39.41
CA ASN A 31 -13.99 24.46 40.07
C ASN A 31 -13.92 23.11 40.80
N VAL A 32 -14.99 22.70 41.48
CA VAL A 32 -15.10 21.37 42.12
C VAL A 32 -14.97 20.28 41.05
N TYR A 33 -15.72 20.38 39.94
CA TYR A 33 -15.62 19.44 38.83
C TYR A 33 -14.20 19.33 38.25
N LYS A 34 -13.49 20.46 38.09
CA LYS A 34 -12.09 20.46 37.62
C LYS A 34 -11.15 19.76 38.62
N ILE A 35 -11.34 19.99 39.92
CA ILE A 35 -10.52 19.36 40.96
C ILE A 35 -10.79 17.86 41.03
N GLU A 36 -12.05 17.44 40.97
CA GLU A 36 -12.42 16.01 40.94
C GLU A 36 -11.91 15.31 39.69
N SER A 37 -12.10 15.92 38.49
CA SER A 37 -11.58 15.40 37.23
C SER A 37 -10.06 15.26 37.22
N ALA A 38 -9.32 16.26 37.75
CA ALA A 38 -7.88 16.19 37.87
C ALA A 38 -7.42 15.11 38.87
N ARG A 39 -8.17 14.92 39.96
CA ARG A 39 -7.89 13.88 40.96
C ARG A 39 -8.17 12.47 40.42
N ASP A 40 -9.25 12.31 39.64
CA ASP A 40 -9.58 11.04 39.01
C ASP A 40 -8.54 10.67 37.95
N GLN A 41 -8.08 11.67 37.20
CA GLN A 41 -7.02 11.48 36.20
C GLN A 41 -5.69 11.09 36.86
N ALA A 42 -5.29 11.77 37.94
CA ALA A 42 -4.07 11.43 38.70
C ALA A 42 -4.17 10.04 39.34
N ASN A 43 -5.33 9.66 39.87
CA ASN A 43 -5.55 8.31 40.42
C ASN A 43 -5.53 7.23 39.32
N ALA A 44 -6.03 7.52 38.12
CA ALA A 44 -5.97 6.61 36.98
C ALA A 44 -4.51 6.42 36.49
N GLU A 45 -3.73 7.51 36.44
CA GLU A 45 -2.30 7.47 36.10
C GLU A 45 -1.49 6.64 37.13
N LEU A 46 -1.72 6.84 38.42
CA LEU A 46 -1.06 6.06 39.47
C LEU A 46 -1.42 4.57 39.44
N ARG A 47 -2.67 4.22 39.09
CA ARG A 47 -3.06 2.82 38.91
C ARG A 47 -2.37 2.22 37.67
N ALA A 48 -2.37 2.93 36.56
CA ALA A 48 -1.70 2.51 35.34
C ALA A 48 -0.19 2.31 35.54
N GLU A 49 0.47 3.20 36.29
CA GLU A 49 1.88 3.05 36.65
C GLU A 49 2.13 1.79 37.52
N ARG A 50 1.30 1.53 38.54
CA ARG A 50 1.43 0.31 39.35
C ARG A 50 1.23 -0.96 38.54
N GLU A 51 0.19 -1.02 37.74
CA GLU A 51 -0.06 -2.16 36.86
C GLU A 51 1.06 -2.35 35.81
N SER A 52 1.66 -1.26 35.33
CA SER A 52 2.83 -1.31 34.44
C SER A 52 4.07 -1.86 35.15
N MET A 53 4.30 -1.46 36.43
CA MET A 53 5.42 -1.99 37.22
C MET A 53 5.26 -3.48 37.50
N GLU A 54 4.07 -3.94 37.93
CA GLU A 54 3.80 -5.36 38.21
C GLU A 54 3.97 -6.24 36.96
N ARG A 55 3.51 -5.77 35.81
CA ARG A 55 3.72 -6.45 34.50
C ARG A 55 5.19 -6.51 34.11
N ARG A 56 5.93 -5.41 34.35
CA ARG A 56 7.37 -5.34 34.09
C ARG A 56 8.17 -6.31 34.94
N ASP A 57 7.75 -6.54 36.17
CA ASP A 57 8.42 -7.45 37.10
C ASP A 57 8.39 -8.91 36.60
N GLN A 58 7.27 -9.37 36.04
CA GLN A 58 7.20 -10.69 35.39
C GLN A 58 8.12 -10.76 34.18
N ALA A 59 8.01 -9.77 33.27
CA ALA A 59 8.80 -9.75 32.05
C ALA A 59 10.31 -9.60 32.30
N ALA A 60 10.69 -8.94 33.42
CA ALA A 60 12.09 -8.81 33.83
C ALA A 60 12.75 -10.15 34.13
N LEU A 61 11.97 -11.14 34.58
CA LEU A 61 12.43 -12.49 34.90
C LEU A 61 12.61 -13.41 33.66
N VAL A 62 12.23 -12.94 32.46
CA VAL A 62 12.50 -13.65 31.20
C VAL A 62 13.82 -13.15 30.62
N SER A 63 14.75 -14.06 30.34
CA SER A 63 16.08 -13.75 29.85
C SER A 63 16.53 -14.73 28.76
N ALA A 64 17.35 -14.23 27.83
CA ALA A 64 18.05 -15.05 26.85
C ALA A 64 19.44 -14.48 26.62
N TRP A 65 20.45 -15.33 26.50
CA TRP A 65 21.82 -14.90 26.25
C TRP A 65 22.59 -15.94 25.43
N TRP A 66 23.59 -15.49 24.72
CA TRP A 66 24.52 -16.33 23.99
C TRP A 66 25.59 -16.87 24.92
N GLY A 67 25.90 -18.14 24.80
CA GLY A 67 26.94 -18.80 25.61
C GLY A 67 27.27 -20.19 25.10
N TYR A 68 28.15 -20.87 25.82
CA TYR A 68 28.51 -22.26 25.56
C TYR A 68 28.10 -23.18 26.72
N SER A 69 27.72 -24.40 26.38
CA SER A 69 27.44 -25.48 27.33
C SER A 69 28.48 -26.57 27.17
N SER A 70 29.06 -27.03 28.28
CA SER A 70 29.91 -28.22 28.38
C SER A 70 29.11 -29.32 29.04
N ASP A 71 28.45 -30.17 28.27
CA ASP A 71 27.83 -31.36 28.87
C ASP A 71 28.89 -32.42 29.16
N ALA A 72 28.88 -33.02 30.36
CA ALA A 72 29.90 -33.89 30.89
C ALA A 72 30.17 -35.18 30.09
N GLY A 73 29.63 -35.33 28.89
CA GLY A 73 29.76 -36.46 27.99
C GLY A 73 30.20 -36.17 26.57
N ARG A 74 30.38 -34.86 26.15
CA ARG A 74 30.81 -34.47 24.82
C ARG A 74 32.12 -33.70 24.83
N PRO A 75 33.10 -34.04 23.96
CA PRO A 75 34.41 -33.40 23.95
C PRO A 75 34.42 -32.02 23.27
N ALA A 76 33.29 -31.53 22.74
CA ALA A 76 33.19 -30.24 22.06
C ALA A 76 32.27 -29.29 22.84
N LEU A 77 32.69 -28.02 22.95
CA LEU A 77 31.88 -26.94 23.47
C LEU A 77 30.80 -26.61 22.47
N ASP A 78 29.54 -26.85 22.82
CA ASP A 78 28.40 -26.44 21.99
C ASP A 78 28.05 -24.98 22.30
N TRP A 79 28.09 -24.15 21.27
CA TRP A 79 27.63 -22.77 21.35
C TRP A 79 26.13 -22.70 21.10
N GLY A 80 25.44 -21.79 21.80
CA GLY A 80 24.00 -21.65 21.63
C GLY A 80 23.38 -20.57 22.49
N VAL A 81 22.07 -20.62 22.60
CA VAL A 81 21.27 -19.70 23.38
C VAL A 81 20.78 -20.36 24.67
N PHE A 82 21.06 -19.73 25.80
CA PHE A 82 20.41 -20.03 27.06
C PHE A 82 19.13 -19.19 27.18
N ILE A 83 18.03 -19.83 27.56
CA ILE A 83 16.71 -19.22 27.67
C ILE A 83 16.17 -19.57 29.06
N ARG A 84 15.68 -18.57 29.80
CA ARG A 84 15.10 -18.77 31.10
C ARG A 84 13.85 -17.92 31.28
N ASN A 85 12.78 -18.55 31.76
CA ASN A 85 11.63 -17.87 32.33
C ASN A 85 11.64 -18.15 33.84
N ALA A 86 12.19 -17.24 34.61
CA ALA A 86 12.27 -17.35 36.07
C ALA A 86 11.01 -16.80 36.78
N SER A 87 9.96 -16.40 36.03
CA SER A 87 8.67 -16.02 36.59
C SER A 87 7.82 -17.24 36.97
N GLU A 88 6.74 -17.04 37.69
CA GLU A 88 5.82 -18.09 38.13
C GLU A 88 4.81 -18.50 37.06
N THR A 89 4.71 -17.75 35.97
CA THR A 89 3.72 -17.97 34.90
C THR A 89 4.38 -18.15 33.54
N PRO A 90 3.77 -18.91 32.62
CA PRO A 90 4.30 -19.05 31.26
C PRO A 90 4.28 -17.75 30.49
N VAL A 91 5.20 -17.60 29.54
CA VAL A 91 5.13 -16.58 28.49
C VAL A 91 4.91 -17.25 27.13
N TYR A 92 4.31 -16.52 26.20
CA TYR A 92 3.79 -17.02 24.94
C TYR A 92 4.46 -16.33 23.75
N ASP A 93 4.38 -16.95 22.59
CA ASP A 93 4.89 -16.40 21.32
C ASP A 93 6.34 -15.88 21.42
N ALA A 94 7.18 -16.60 22.16
CA ALA A 94 8.57 -16.22 22.37
C ALA A 94 9.38 -16.42 21.09
N LYS A 95 10.00 -15.35 20.58
CA LYS A 95 10.85 -15.35 19.39
C LYS A 95 12.23 -14.86 19.76
N PHE A 96 13.23 -15.58 19.29
CA PHE A 96 14.63 -15.31 19.59
C PHE A 96 15.38 -15.07 18.28
N SER A 97 16.19 -14.01 18.27
CA SER A 97 17.08 -13.67 17.16
C SER A 97 18.50 -13.62 17.67
N VAL A 98 19.35 -14.50 17.16
CA VAL A 98 20.80 -14.45 17.37
C VAL A 98 21.38 -13.57 16.29
N LEU A 99 22.08 -12.52 16.67
CA LEU A 99 22.58 -11.48 15.77
C LEU A 99 24.10 -11.34 15.98
N SER A 100 24.86 -11.40 14.87
CA SER A 100 26.26 -11.03 14.88
C SER A 100 26.39 -9.50 14.94
N LEU A 101 27.37 -9.00 15.69
CA LEU A 101 27.70 -7.56 15.68
C LEU A 101 28.52 -7.15 14.48
N ASP A 102 29.26 -8.10 13.88
CA ASP A 102 30.21 -7.85 12.80
C ASP A 102 29.59 -8.08 11.41
N ASP A 103 28.62 -9.01 11.29
CA ASP A 103 27.96 -9.33 10.02
C ASP A 103 26.43 -9.40 10.20
N PRO A 104 25.67 -8.43 9.66
CA PRO A 104 24.20 -8.41 9.75
C PRO A 104 23.50 -9.60 9.07
N ASN A 105 24.19 -10.34 8.18
CA ASN A 105 23.64 -11.50 7.49
C ASN A 105 23.89 -12.82 8.25
N LEU A 106 24.72 -12.78 9.28
CA LEU A 106 25.05 -13.92 10.11
C LEU A 106 24.18 -13.95 11.36
N GLY A 107 23.31 -14.95 11.47
CA GLY A 107 22.44 -15.12 12.62
C GLY A 107 21.41 -16.23 12.41
N GLU A 108 20.72 -16.57 13.47
CA GLU A 108 19.64 -17.56 13.45
C GLU A 108 18.41 -17.02 14.18
N ARG A 109 17.22 -17.42 13.72
CA ARG A 109 15.95 -17.11 14.35
C ARG A 109 15.18 -18.38 14.64
N PHE A 110 14.57 -18.43 15.82
CA PHE A 110 13.68 -19.52 16.21
C PHE A 110 12.58 -19.00 17.13
N GLU A 111 11.54 -19.81 17.30
CA GLU A 111 10.39 -19.46 18.12
C GLU A 111 9.95 -20.61 19.00
N MET A 112 9.28 -20.26 20.08
CA MET A 112 8.64 -21.18 21.02
C MET A 112 7.23 -20.66 21.30
N ALA A 113 6.21 -21.47 21.01
CA ALA A 113 4.82 -21.06 21.23
C ALA A 113 4.55 -20.77 22.70
N VAL A 114 5.16 -21.54 23.61
CA VAL A 114 5.07 -21.38 25.07
C VAL A 114 6.46 -21.57 25.65
N LEU A 115 6.89 -20.66 26.52
CA LEU A 115 8.07 -20.79 27.36
C LEU A 115 7.59 -20.93 28.83
N PRO A 116 7.55 -22.16 29.38
CA PRO A 116 7.08 -22.40 30.73
C PRO A 116 8.04 -21.83 31.78
N PRO A 117 7.58 -21.64 33.02
CA PRO A 117 8.46 -21.35 34.16
C PRO A 117 9.52 -22.43 34.32
N ALA A 118 10.77 -22.03 34.54
CA ALA A 118 11.87 -22.93 34.75
C ALA A 118 12.90 -22.35 35.71
N ALA A 119 13.32 -23.13 36.72
CA ALA A 119 14.36 -22.72 37.64
C ALA A 119 15.72 -22.64 36.95
N GLU A 120 16.00 -23.60 36.04
CA GLU A 120 17.25 -23.65 35.28
C GLU A 120 17.05 -23.17 33.84
N PRO A 121 18.06 -22.55 33.23
CA PRO A 121 17.99 -22.17 31.81
C PRO A 121 17.93 -23.37 30.91
N VAL A 122 17.08 -23.29 29.85
CA VAL A 122 17.08 -24.25 28.75
C VAL A 122 18.15 -23.82 27.75
N PHE A 123 19.05 -24.75 27.42
CA PHE A 123 20.09 -24.54 26.40
C PHE A 123 19.61 -25.02 25.03
N ARG A 124 19.72 -24.18 24.02
CA ARG A 124 19.50 -24.53 22.62
C ARG A 124 20.79 -24.36 21.82
N PRO A 125 21.40 -25.47 21.35
CA PRO A 125 22.59 -25.39 20.51
C PRO A 125 22.25 -24.74 19.16
N ILE A 126 23.18 -23.93 18.65
CA ILE A 126 23.05 -23.24 17.37
C ILE A 126 24.34 -23.44 16.57
N ALA A 127 24.20 -24.09 15.42
CA ALA A 127 25.33 -24.35 14.52
C ALA A 127 25.57 -23.13 13.61
N LEU A 128 26.36 -22.18 14.07
CA LEU A 128 26.81 -21.05 13.26
C LEU A 128 28.27 -21.25 12.83
N THR A 129 28.49 -21.26 11.53
CA THR A 129 29.85 -21.27 10.96
C THR A 129 30.35 -19.82 10.93
N ALA A 130 31.04 -19.41 11.99
CA ALA A 130 31.59 -18.05 12.12
C ALA A 130 33.03 -18.09 12.61
N PRO A 131 33.84 -17.07 12.32
CA PRO A 131 35.17 -16.90 12.91
C PRO A 131 35.10 -16.90 14.45
N ASN A 132 36.10 -17.47 15.13
CA ASN A 132 36.16 -17.56 16.59
C ASN A 132 36.11 -16.23 17.34
N SER A 133 36.29 -15.10 16.65
CA SER A 133 36.24 -13.74 17.18
C SER A 133 34.86 -13.08 17.05
N THR A 134 33.85 -13.75 16.44
CA THR A 134 32.54 -13.15 16.18
C THR A 134 31.74 -13.04 17.48
N GLU A 135 31.34 -11.84 17.84
CA GLU A 135 30.48 -11.58 19.00
C GLU A 135 29.00 -11.68 18.61
N PHE A 136 28.26 -12.54 19.29
CA PHE A 136 26.81 -12.72 19.10
C PHE A 136 26.02 -12.11 20.25
N ARG A 137 24.87 -11.55 19.92
CA ARG A 137 23.86 -11.04 20.86
C ARG A 137 22.52 -11.71 20.60
N VAL A 138 21.73 -11.82 21.66
CA VAL A 138 20.38 -12.39 21.57
C VAL A 138 19.36 -11.29 21.83
N GLU A 139 18.43 -11.16 20.90
CA GLU A 139 17.22 -10.37 21.06
C GLU A 139 16.05 -11.33 21.27
N ALA A 140 15.17 -11.05 22.22
CA ALA A 140 14.01 -11.88 22.52
C ALA A 140 12.74 -11.04 22.56
N THR A 141 11.69 -11.46 21.84
CA THR A 141 10.33 -10.91 21.99
C THR A 141 9.41 -11.98 22.53
N PHE A 142 8.49 -11.61 23.41
CA PHE A 142 7.53 -12.54 24.02
C PHE A 142 6.28 -11.82 24.52
N THR A 143 5.22 -12.58 24.77
CA THR A 143 3.96 -12.12 25.34
C THR A 143 3.84 -12.69 26.75
N ASP A 144 3.59 -11.84 27.75
CA ASP A 144 3.39 -12.28 29.13
C ASP A 144 1.99 -12.90 29.33
N SER A 145 1.73 -13.39 30.55
CA SER A 145 0.44 -14.02 30.91
C SER A 145 -0.74 -13.05 30.90
N SER A 146 -0.52 -11.74 30.92
CA SER A 146 -1.56 -10.71 30.79
C SER A 146 -1.85 -10.32 29.35
N GLY A 147 -1.09 -10.87 28.39
CA GLY A 147 -1.21 -10.54 26.97
C GLY A 147 -0.36 -9.34 26.54
N GLN A 148 0.42 -8.76 27.46
CA GLN A 148 1.35 -7.67 27.14
C GLN A 148 2.60 -8.23 26.46
N ARG A 149 3.04 -7.53 25.41
CA ARG A 149 4.24 -7.91 24.65
C ARG A 149 5.46 -7.15 25.10
N TRP A 150 6.59 -7.83 25.06
CA TRP A 150 7.89 -7.35 25.52
C TRP A 150 8.98 -7.64 24.48
N ILE A 151 9.99 -6.79 24.45
CA ILE A 151 11.26 -7.05 23.78
C ILE A 151 12.41 -6.88 24.77
N ARG A 152 13.29 -7.85 24.81
CA ARG A 152 14.61 -7.70 25.40
C ARG A 152 15.61 -7.51 24.27
N ASP A 153 16.12 -6.30 24.14
CA ASP A 153 17.01 -5.89 23.05
C ASP A 153 18.38 -6.60 23.13
N LYS A 154 19.17 -6.44 22.09
CA LYS A 154 20.53 -7.01 22.00
C LYS A 154 21.50 -6.54 23.11
N GLN A 155 21.18 -5.49 23.84
CA GLN A 155 21.89 -5.02 25.02
C GLN A 155 21.32 -5.60 26.33
N GLY A 156 20.28 -6.44 26.26
CA GLY A 156 19.61 -7.04 27.39
C GLY A 156 18.59 -6.13 28.09
N ARG A 157 18.29 -4.94 27.55
CA ARG A 157 17.30 -4.01 28.12
C ARG A 157 15.90 -4.44 27.76
N LEU A 158 15.00 -4.39 28.74
CA LEU A 158 13.60 -4.76 28.57
C LEU A 158 12.77 -3.51 28.20
N HIS A 159 12.02 -3.63 27.11
CA HIS A 159 11.08 -2.61 26.67
C HIS A 159 9.70 -3.24 26.49
N GLU A 160 8.67 -2.51 26.90
CA GLU A 160 7.29 -2.87 26.62
C GLU A 160 7.01 -2.65 25.13
N LEU A 161 6.47 -3.66 24.46
CA LEU A 161 6.00 -3.53 23.08
C LEU A 161 4.53 -3.15 23.11
N GLY A 162 4.21 -2.03 22.52
CA GLY A 162 2.84 -1.63 22.26
C GLY A 162 2.09 -2.63 21.36
N PRO A 163 0.84 -2.38 21.06
CA PRO A 163 0.01 -3.24 20.22
C PRO A 163 0.65 -3.44 18.85
N LYS A 164 0.46 -4.63 18.28
CA LYS A 164 0.89 -4.90 16.89
C LYS A 164 -0.02 -4.18 15.90
N VAL A 165 0.53 -3.37 15.03
CA VAL A 165 -0.18 -2.87 13.86
C VAL A 165 -0.02 -3.87 12.73
N LEU A 166 -1.12 -4.44 12.25
CA LEU A 166 -1.12 -5.37 11.13
C LEU A 166 -1.28 -4.60 9.81
N VAL A 167 -0.29 -4.73 8.92
CA VAL A 167 -0.26 -4.04 7.62
C VAL A 167 -0.29 -5.07 6.50
N TRP A 168 -1.24 -4.94 5.57
CA TRP A 168 -1.37 -5.80 4.41
C TRP A 168 -1.19 -5.05 3.11
N GLY A 169 -0.55 -5.69 2.14
CA GLY A 169 -0.39 -5.19 0.77
C GLY A 169 0.31 -6.19 -0.12
N GLU A 170 0.63 -5.80 -1.35
CA GLU A 170 1.44 -6.61 -2.25
C GLU A 170 2.86 -6.79 -1.70
N GLU A 171 3.43 -7.99 -1.90
CA GLU A 171 4.69 -8.42 -1.31
C GLU A 171 5.85 -7.44 -1.51
N LEU A 172 6.05 -6.99 -2.74
CA LEU A 172 7.13 -6.06 -3.06
C LEU A 172 7.00 -4.74 -2.30
N ARG A 173 5.79 -4.20 -2.17
CA ARG A 173 5.51 -2.94 -1.46
C ARG A 173 5.71 -3.07 0.03
N ILE A 174 5.21 -4.16 0.60
CA ILE A 174 5.37 -4.48 2.02
C ILE A 174 6.84 -4.63 2.39
N ASN A 175 7.62 -5.32 1.57
CA ASN A 175 9.06 -5.51 1.81
C ASN A 175 9.83 -4.19 1.74
N ALA A 176 9.47 -3.27 0.84
CA ALA A 176 10.09 -1.94 0.78
C ALA A 176 9.79 -1.10 2.03
N LEU A 177 8.60 -1.25 2.62
CA LEU A 177 8.19 -0.51 3.81
C LEU A 177 8.79 -1.06 5.11
N ARG A 178 9.28 -2.30 5.14
CA ARG A 178 9.71 -3.02 6.36
C ARG A 178 10.68 -2.21 7.24
N ARG A 179 11.66 -1.54 6.64
CA ARG A 179 12.65 -0.78 7.41
C ARG A 179 12.04 0.41 8.17
N PHE A 180 11.01 1.05 7.61
CA PHE A 180 10.37 2.22 8.24
C PHE A 180 9.52 1.83 9.43
N PHE A 181 8.98 0.61 9.44
CA PHE A 181 8.29 0.08 10.60
C PHE A 181 9.24 -0.20 11.77
N SER A 182 10.49 -0.58 11.49
CA SER A 182 11.52 -0.73 12.54
C SER A 182 11.87 0.61 13.22
N GLU A 183 11.90 1.71 12.46
CA GLU A 183 12.09 3.05 13.02
C GLU A 183 10.89 3.47 13.89
N PHE A 184 9.68 3.16 13.44
CA PHE A 184 8.46 3.44 14.19
C PHE A 184 8.41 2.65 15.50
N LEU A 185 8.78 1.36 15.47
CA LEU A 185 8.91 0.52 16.66
C LEU A 185 9.90 1.14 17.66
N ALA A 186 11.08 1.55 17.20
CA ALA A 186 12.11 2.13 18.07
C ALA A 186 11.66 3.44 18.75
N THR A 187 10.79 4.22 18.07
CA THR A 187 10.32 5.52 18.57
C THR A 187 9.06 5.40 19.45
N HIS A 188 8.15 4.49 19.13
CA HIS A 188 6.81 4.41 19.74
C HIS A 188 6.57 3.11 20.53
N GLY A 189 7.51 2.16 20.53
CA GLY A 189 7.36 0.86 21.17
C GLY A 189 6.31 -0.05 20.52
N VAL A 190 5.87 0.27 19.29
CA VAL A 190 4.80 -0.43 18.57
C VAL A 190 5.38 -1.26 17.45
N ASP A 191 5.11 -2.57 17.46
CA ASP A 191 5.53 -3.49 16.39
C ASP A 191 4.56 -3.48 15.21
N ALA A 192 5.09 -3.58 14.00
CA ALA A 192 4.30 -3.74 12.79
C ALA A 192 4.46 -5.15 12.21
N GLN A 193 3.35 -5.88 12.15
CA GLN A 193 3.30 -7.17 11.48
C GLN A 193 2.92 -6.96 10.02
N LEU A 194 3.80 -7.37 9.11
CA LEU A 194 3.61 -7.22 7.68
C LEU A 194 3.11 -8.54 7.08
N ARG A 195 2.03 -8.47 6.31
CA ARG A 195 1.49 -9.59 5.55
C ARG A 195 1.34 -9.21 4.09
N SER A 196 1.80 -10.08 3.20
CA SER A 196 1.57 -9.97 1.76
C SER A 196 0.40 -10.85 1.34
N GLY A 197 -0.34 -10.40 0.31
CA GLY A 197 -1.45 -11.15 -0.28
C GLY A 197 -1.96 -10.48 -1.55
N GLN A 198 -2.77 -11.22 -2.30
CA GLN A 198 -3.48 -10.68 -3.46
C GLN A 198 -4.75 -9.94 -3.03
N PHE A 199 -5.27 -9.06 -3.88
CA PHE A 199 -6.45 -8.26 -3.55
C PHE A 199 -7.68 -9.11 -3.18
N GLU A 200 -7.92 -10.18 -3.90
CA GLU A 200 -9.05 -11.08 -3.67
C GLU A 200 -9.00 -11.70 -2.27
N GLU A 201 -7.83 -12.16 -1.83
CA GLU A 201 -7.63 -12.71 -0.48
C GLU A 201 -7.85 -11.64 0.60
N LEU A 202 -7.29 -10.44 0.38
CA LEU A 202 -7.46 -9.29 1.26
C LEU A 202 -8.94 -8.89 1.37
N PHE A 203 -9.62 -8.81 0.22
CA PHE A 203 -11.02 -8.43 0.14
C PHE A 203 -11.93 -9.44 0.85
N ASP A 204 -11.72 -10.73 0.64
CA ASP A 204 -12.50 -11.79 1.28
C ASP A 204 -12.31 -11.79 2.80
N THR A 205 -11.08 -11.59 3.29
CA THR A 205 -10.82 -11.47 4.73
C THR A 205 -11.49 -10.25 5.35
N LEU A 206 -11.52 -9.12 4.64
CA LEU A 206 -12.21 -7.92 5.12
C LEU A 206 -13.73 -8.09 5.12
N ARG A 207 -14.27 -8.84 4.16
CA ARG A 207 -15.69 -9.11 4.01
C ARG A 207 -16.21 -10.04 5.10
N ASP A 208 -15.49 -11.13 5.33
CA ASP A 208 -15.86 -12.19 6.27
C ASP A 208 -14.70 -12.55 7.20
N PRO A 209 -14.41 -11.67 8.20
CA PRO A 209 -13.32 -11.88 9.12
C PRO A 209 -13.60 -13.12 9.98
N ASN A 210 -12.61 -13.98 10.09
CA ASN A 210 -12.62 -15.09 11.05
C ASN A 210 -11.42 -14.95 12.01
N ASP A 211 -11.48 -15.64 13.13
CA ASP A 211 -10.43 -15.55 14.16
C ASP A 211 -9.07 -16.13 13.70
N ALA A 212 -9.09 -16.98 12.67
CA ALA A 212 -7.87 -17.58 12.12
C ALA A 212 -7.04 -16.58 11.29
N VAL A 213 -7.72 -15.57 10.69
CA VAL A 213 -7.06 -14.55 9.86
C VAL A 213 -7.40 -13.16 10.40
N PRO A 214 -6.49 -12.53 11.16
CA PRO A 214 -6.75 -11.23 11.75
C PRO A 214 -6.93 -10.16 10.67
N VAL A 215 -7.92 -9.30 10.86
CA VAL A 215 -8.17 -8.14 10.00
C VAL A 215 -7.01 -7.16 10.11
N PRO A 216 -6.42 -6.69 9.00
CA PRO A 216 -5.36 -5.69 9.05
C PRO A 216 -5.86 -4.35 9.62
N ASP A 217 -4.95 -3.59 10.22
CA ASP A 217 -5.20 -2.19 10.60
C ASP A 217 -5.00 -1.26 9.40
N ILE A 218 -4.01 -1.58 8.55
CA ILE A 218 -3.62 -0.80 7.38
C ILE A 218 -3.63 -1.68 6.13
N LEU A 219 -4.24 -1.18 5.05
CA LEU A 219 -4.09 -1.70 3.70
C LEU A 219 -3.16 -0.81 2.88
N VAL A 220 -2.26 -1.43 2.12
CA VAL A 220 -1.38 -0.75 1.16
C VAL A 220 -1.77 -1.19 -0.23
N GLY A 221 -2.29 -0.28 -1.03
CA GLY A 221 -2.78 -0.64 -2.36
C GLY A 221 -3.09 0.55 -3.27
N PRO A 222 -3.55 0.25 -4.49
CA PRO A 222 -3.92 1.26 -5.46
C PRO A 222 -5.29 1.88 -5.16
N HIS A 223 -5.51 3.10 -5.65
CA HIS A 223 -6.70 3.90 -5.37
C HIS A 223 -7.99 3.34 -5.98
N ASP A 224 -7.93 2.54 -7.03
CA ASP A 224 -9.11 1.91 -7.65
C ASP A 224 -9.80 0.87 -6.73
N TRP A 225 -9.12 0.44 -5.64
CA TRP A 225 -9.76 -0.38 -4.58
C TRP A 225 -10.70 0.43 -3.69
N ILE A 226 -10.48 1.75 -3.59
CA ILE A 226 -11.21 2.61 -2.63
C ILE A 226 -12.72 2.56 -2.86
N GLY A 227 -13.18 2.59 -4.10
CA GLY A 227 -14.59 2.59 -4.41
C GLY A 227 -15.35 1.43 -3.78
N ILE A 228 -14.90 0.20 -4.04
CA ILE A 228 -15.53 -1.00 -3.49
C ILE A 228 -15.35 -1.13 -1.98
N LEU A 229 -14.16 -0.79 -1.46
CA LEU A 229 -13.86 -0.90 -0.03
C LEU A 229 -14.66 0.12 0.80
N ALA A 230 -14.79 1.36 0.32
CA ALA A 230 -15.57 2.41 0.97
C ALA A 230 -17.09 2.12 0.90
N GLU A 231 -17.60 1.69 -0.26
CA GLU A 231 -19.02 1.35 -0.42
C GLU A 231 -19.44 0.19 0.48
N ARG A 232 -18.58 -0.82 0.62
CA ARG A 232 -18.75 -1.97 1.53
C ARG A 232 -18.41 -1.64 2.98
N ARG A 233 -18.02 -0.38 3.28
CA ARG A 233 -17.64 0.07 4.62
C ARG A 233 -16.51 -0.75 5.25
N MET A 234 -15.54 -1.18 4.45
CA MET A 234 -14.38 -1.95 4.89
C MET A 234 -13.23 -1.05 5.34
N ILE A 235 -13.17 0.18 4.83
CA ILE A 235 -12.18 1.21 5.19
C ILE A 235 -12.86 2.43 5.79
N GLU A 236 -12.10 3.25 6.51
CA GLU A 236 -12.57 4.48 7.15
C GLU A 236 -11.99 5.72 6.47
N PRO A 237 -12.76 6.84 6.43
CA PRO A 237 -12.21 8.10 5.95
C PRO A 237 -11.12 8.63 6.88
N LEU A 238 -10.10 9.23 6.29
CA LEU A 238 -8.97 9.86 6.98
C LEU A 238 -9.08 11.38 6.87
N ARG A 239 -8.66 12.08 7.92
CA ARG A 239 -8.63 13.54 7.92
C ARG A 239 -7.19 14.01 7.98
N LEU A 240 -6.80 14.80 6.99
CA LEU A 240 -5.54 15.54 6.99
C LEU A 240 -5.78 16.99 7.37
N SER A 241 -4.88 17.58 8.15
CA SER A 241 -4.86 19.04 8.29
C SER A 241 -4.56 19.69 6.93
N PRO A 242 -5.01 20.94 6.69
CA PRO A 242 -4.71 21.64 5.43
C PRO A 242 -3.22 21.62 5.10
N ARG A 243 -2.35 21.87 6.08
CA ARG A 243 -0.89 21.84 5.91
C ARG A 243 -0.36 20.48 5.45
N HIS A 244 -0.90 19.38 5.98
CA HIS A 244 -0.50 18.03 5.55
C HIS A 244 -1.04 17.73 4.15
N ARG A 245 -2.27 18.16 3.82
CA ARG A 245 -2.87 17.97 2.51
C ARG A 245 -2.08 18.71 1.41
N ASP A 246 -1.70 19.96 1.67
CA ASP A 246 -0.97 20.82 0.72
C ASP A 246 0.46 20.32 0.43
N ALA A 247 0.97 19.37 1.22
CA ALA A 247 2.27 18.75 0.99
C ALA A 247 2.25 17.68 -0.12
N PHE A 248 1.06 17.29 -0.61
CA PHE A 248 0.88 16.27 -1.64
C PHE A 248 0.43 16.87 -2.96
N ASP A 249 0.72 16.19 -4.07
CA ASP A 249 0.15 16.53 -5.37
C ASP A 249 -1.39 16.43 -5.29
N PRO A 250 -2.13 17.47 -5.73
CA PRO A 250 -3.59 17.46 -5.68
C PRO A 250 -4.24 16.26 -6.39
N LEU A 251 -3.69 15.81 -7.52
CA LEU A 251 -4.21 14.62 -8.23
C LEU A 251 -4.11 13.35 -7.39
N ALA A 252 -3.06 13.24 -6.57
CA ALA A 252 -2.90 12.09 -5.67
C ALA A 252 -3.97 12.09 -4.56
N ILE A 253 -4.26 13.25 -4.00
CA ILE A 253 -5.32 13.42 -3.00
C ILE A 253 -6.70 13.14 -3.62
N ASP A 254 -6.97 13.66 -4.81
CA ASP A 254 -8.24 13.47 -5.50
C ASP A 254 -8.46 12.00 -5.88
N ALA A 255 -7.43 11.29 -6.34
CA ALA A 255 -7.50 9.86 -6.62
C ALA A 255 -7.83 9.02 -5.37
N MET A 256 -7.34 9.44 -4.18
CA MET A 256 -7.63 8.77 -2.90
C MET A 256 -8.97 9.22 -2.27
N THR A 257 -9.71 10.11 -2.95
CA THR A 257 -10.99 10.65 -2.47
C THR A 257 -12.16 9.95 -3.18
N PHE A 258 -13.12 9.47 -2.41
CA PHE A 258 -14.34 8.85 -2.94
C PHE A 258 -15.58 9.51 -2.30
N ARG A 259 -16.52 9.98 -3.13
CA ARG A 259 -17.73 10.71 -2.68
C ARG A 259 -17.43 11.87 -1.72
N GLY A 260 -16.33 12.60 -1.96
CA GLY A 260 -15.94 13.78 -1.17
C GLY A 260 -15.14 13.48 0.11
N GLU A 261 -14.95 12.21 0.48
CA GLU A 261 -14.17 11.81 1.66
C GLU A 261 -12.85 11.16 1.25
N LEU A 262 -11.75 11.52 1.95
CA LEU A 262 -10.42 10.95 1.73
C LEU A 262 -10.31 9.60 2.45
N TYR A 263 -10.07 8.51 1.72
CA TYR A 263 -9.98 7.15 2.28
C TYR A 263 -8.56 6.58 2.33
N GLY A 264 -7.62 7.22 1.67
CA GLY A 264 -6.22 6.79 1.69
C GLY A 264 -5.25 7.96 1.69
N ILE A 265 -4.10 7.77 2.34
CA ILE A 265 -2.99 8.72 2.25
C ILE A 265 -2.07 8.26 1.14
N PRO A 266 -1.90 9.05 0.06
CA PRO A 266 -1.10 8.66 -1.09
C PRO A 266 0.39 8.65 -0.76
N TYR A 267 1.17 7.74 -1.39
CA TYR A 267 2.63 7.73 -1.28
C TYR A 267 3.36 7.63 -2.61
N ALA A 268 2.73 7.09 -3.66
CA ALA A 268 3.38 6.88 -4.95
C ALA A 268 2.41 7.06 -6.11
N PHE A 269 2.92 7.63 -7.21
CA PHE A 269 2.33 7.56 -8.53
C PHE A 269 2.88 6.37 -9.32
N ASP A 270 2.07 5.81 -10.21
CA ASP A 270 2.49 4.84 -11.22
C ASP A 270 1.73 5.06 -12.53
N ALA A 271 2.43 4.89 -13.65
CA ALA A 271 1.87 5.05 -14.99
C ALA A 271 2.51 4.03 -15.95
N PRO A 272 1.77 3.48 -16.91
CA PRO A 272 2.37 2.70 -17.97
C PRO A 272 3.08 3.62 -18.96
N ALA A 273 4.35 3.35 -19.22
CA ALA A 273 5.17 4.08 -20.18
C ALA A 273 5.96 3.13 -21.07
N LEU A 274 6.39 3.60 -22.22
CA LEU A 274 7.30 2.87 -23.11
C LEU A 274 8.74 3.05 -22.62
N LEU A 275 9.40 1.95 -22.31
CA LEU A 275 10.82 1.91 -22.07
C LEU A 275 11.53 1.48 -23.35
N ARG A 276 12.56 2.22 -23.73
CA ARG A 276 13.38 1.97 -24.90
C ARG A 276 14.83 1.71 -24.51
N ASN A 277 15.41 0.64 -25.03
CA ASN A 277 16.83 0.39 -24.96
C ASN A 277 17.55 1.29 -25.97
N VAL A 278 18.26 2.32 -25.47
CA VAL A 278 18.90 3.36 -26.29
C VAL A 278 20.05 2.79 -27.12
N ASP A 279 20.71 1.75 -26.64
CA ASP A 279 21.83 1.12 -27.33
C ASP A 279 21.36 0.31 -28.56
N LEU A 280 20.16 -0.25 -28.49
CA LEU A 280 19.53 -0.95 -29.64
C LEU A 280 18.80 0.01 -30.58
N VAL A 281 18.12 1.01 -30.02
CA VAL A 281 17.33 2.00 -30.77
C VAL A 281 17.67 3.40 -30.24
N PRO A 282 18.61 4.13 -30.87
CA PRO A 282 19.02 5.46 -30.40
C PRO A 282 17.92 6.54 -30.50
N ALA A 283 17.05 6.47 -31.49
CA ALA A 283 15.98 7.45 -31.71
C ALA A 283 14.63 6.97 -31.16
N ALA A 284 13.85 7.89 -30.58
CA ALA A 284 12.48 7.61 -30.14
C ALA A 284 11.55 7.36 -31.35
N PRO A 285 10.66 6.35 -31.30
CA PRO A 285 9.67 6.13 -32.36
C PRO A 285 8.59 7.21 -32.35
N ALA A 286 8.27 7.78 -33.51
CA ALA A 286 7.24 8.80 -33.65
C ALA A 286 5.81 8.20 -33.70
N SER A 287 5.67 6.90 -33.99
CA SER A 287 4.38 6.19 -33.99
C SER A 287 4.52 4.75 -33.53
N PHE A 288 3.39 4.12 -33.20
CA PHE A 288 3.37 2.71 -32.77
C PHE A 288 3.82 1.78 -33.92
N GLU A 289 3.44 2.09 -35.17
CA GLU A 289 3.92 1.34 -36.33
C GLU A 289 5.43 1.44 -36.50
N GLU A 290 6.00 2.63 -36.31
CA GLU A 290 7.45 2.82 -36.36
C GLU A 290 8.18 2.06 -35.25
N MET A 291 7.64 2.08 -34.02
CA MET A 291 8.16 1.27 -32.91
C MET A 291 8.22 -0.22 -33.27
N ILE A 292 7.12 -0.77 -33.79
CA ILE A 292 7.06 -2.17 -34.21
C ILE A 292 8.02 -2.43 -35.38
N HIS A 293 8.09 -1.55 -36.35
CA HIS A 293 9.01 -1.68 -37.51
C HIS A 293 10.48 -1.72 -37.05
N MET A 294 10.90 -0.79 -36.17
CA MET A 294 12.27 -0.76 -35.62
C MET A 294 12.58 -2.09 -34.90
N GLY A 295 11.63 -2.59 -34.09
CA GLY A 295 11.80 -3.88 -33.41
C GLY A 295 11.89 -5.07 -34.37
N GLN A 296 11.11 -5.08 -35.45
CA GLN A 296 11.15 -6.11 -36.50
C GLN A 296 12.48 -6.10 -37.27
N GLU A 297 13.08 -4.94 -37.51
CA GLU A 297 14.39 -4.83 -38.16
C GLU A 297 15.48 -5.45 -37.26
N LEU A 298 15.44 -5.21 -35.94
CA LEU A 298 16.36 -5.84 -34.99
C LEU A 298 16.16 -7.37 -34.92
N LEU A 299 14.92 -7.83 -34.95
CA LEU A 299 14.60 -9.26 -35.03
C LEU A 299 15.18 -9.91 -36.29
N ARG A 300 15.03 -9.24 -37.45
CA ARG A 300 15.54 -9.72 -38.75
C ARG A 300 17.05 -9.89 -38.78
N VAL A 301 17.79 -9.01 -38.09
CA VAL A 301 19.26 -9.10 -38.04
C VAL A 301 19.76 -9.91 -36.85
N GLY A 302 18.86 -10.54 -36.07
CA GLY A 302 19.22 -11.36 -34.91
C GLY A 302 19.66 -10.58 -33.66
N ALA A 303 19.42 -9.25 -33.63
CA ALA A 303 19.75 -8.38 -32.51
C ALA A 303 18.64 -8.31 -31.43
N ALA A 304 17.46 -8.89 -31.71
CA ALA A 304 16.36 -9.02 -30.75
C ALA A 304 15.64 -10.35 -30.98
N GLU A 305 14.91 -10.83 -29.98
CA GLU A 305 14.05 -12.03 -30.04
C GLU A 305 12.57 -11.69 -30.25
N VAL A 306 12.13 -10.54 -29.73
CA VAL A 306 10.79 -9.99 -29.94
C VAL A 306 10.88 -8.49 -30.22
N PRO A 307 10.04 -7.95 -31.14
CA PRO A 307 10.11 -6.53 -31.50
C PRO A 307 9.59 -5.58 -30.41
N PHE A 308 8.75 -6.07 -29.53
CA PHE A 308 8.10 -5.33 -28.43
C PHE A 308 7.61 -6.31 -27.37
N ALA A 309 7.76 -5.96 -26.10
CA ALA A 309 7.29 -6.78 -24.98
C ALA A 309 6.38 -5.98 -24.04
N MET A 310 5.40 -6.66 -23.47
CA MET A 310 4.62 -6.23 -22.32
C MET A 310 4.13 -7.46 -21.56
N GLN A 311 3.77 -7.29 -20.30
CA GLN A 311 3.13 -8.36 -19.54
C GLN A 311 1.78 -8.75 -20.16
N VAL A 312 1.56 -10.05 -20.41
CA VAL A 312 0.31 -10.64 -20.86
C VAL A 312 -0.09 -11.77 -19.91
N PRO A 313 -1.36 -11.86 -19.44
CA PRO A 313 -2.37 -10.83 -19.58
C PRO A 313 -2.20 -9.70 -18.55
N SER A 314 -2.43 -8.48 -19.00
CA SER A 314 -2.48 -7.31 -18.12
C SER A 314 -3.36 -6.20 -18.72
N PRO A 315 -4.62 -6.08 -18.30
CA PRO A 315 -5.51 -5.03 -18.78
C PRO A 315 -4.96 -3.62 -18.60
N TYR A 316 -4.12 -3.43 -17.57
CA TYR A 316 -3.44 -2.16 -17.31
C TYR A 316 -2.51 -1.73 -18.45
N TYR A 317 -1.83 -2.69 -19.08
CA TYR A 317 -0.97 -2.44 -20.25
C TYR A 317 -1.71 -2.59 -21.58
N LEU A 318 -2.77 -3.40 -21.66
CA LEU A 318 -3.67 -3.43 -22.81
C LEU A 318 -4.25 -2.03 -23.08
N TYR A 319 -4.68 -1.32 -22.03
CA TYR A 319 -5.42 -0.06 -22.17
C TYR A 319 -4.67 1.01 -22.97
N PRO A 320 -3.40 1.37 -22.67
CA PRO A 320 -2.67 2.34 -23.50
C PRO A 320 -2.45 1.88 -24.94
N VAL A 321 -2.29 0.58 -25.22
CA VAL A 321 -2.18 0.06 -26.60
C VAL A 321 -3.51 0.21 -27.34
N LEU A 322 -4.62 -0.04 -26.66
CA LEU A 322 -5.96 0.20 -27.20
C LEU A 322 -6.16 1.68 -27.56
N LEU A 323 -5.79 2.58 -26.66
CA LEU A 323 -5.87 4.03 -26.90
C LEU A 323 -4.95 4.49 -28.03
N ALA A 324 -3.72 3.94 -28.11
CA ALA A 324 -2.78 4.25 -29.18
C ALA A 324 -3.39 3.99 -30.58
N ALA A 325 -4.20 2.94 -30.70
CA ALA A 325 -4.94 2.57 -31.88
C ALA A 325 -6.30 3.29 -32.03
N GLY A 326 -6.59 4.26 -31.17
CA GLY A 326 -7.81 5.06 -31.18
C GLY A 326 -9.03 4.37 -30.58
N GLY A 327 -8.88 3.25 -29.87
CA GLY A 327 -9.95 2.62 -29.12
C GLY A 327 -10.29 3.38 -27.85
N GLU A 328 -11.44 3.06 -27.27
CA GLU A 328 -11.93 3.67 -26.05
C GLU A 328 -12.55 2.58 -25.18
N LEU A 329 -12.32 2.66 -23.84
CA LEU A 329 -13.02 1.82 -22.86
C LEU A 329 -14.24 2.53 -22.31
N PHE A 330 -14.05 3.78 -21.88
CA PHE A 330 -15.09 4.64 -21.33
C PHE A 330 -15.40 5.80 -22.29
N GLY A 331 -16.61 6.34 -22.19
CA GLY A 331 -16.94 7.64 -22.76
C GLY A 331 -16.16 8.77 -22.07
N ARG A 332 -16.38 10.01 -22.55
CA ARG A 332 -15.83 11.21 -21.93
C ARG A 332 -16.92 12.20 -21.58
N ARG A 333 -16.82 12.80 -20.39
CA ARG A 333 -17.68 13.90 -19.95
C ARG A 333 -17.25 15.21 -20.61
N GLU A 334 -18.07 16.25 -20.48
CA GLU A 334 -17.78 17.59 -20.99
C GLU A 334 -16.52 18.22 -20.37
N ASP A 335 -16.20 17.88 -19.10
CA ASP A 335 -14.97 18.29 -18.41
C ASP A 335 -13.71 17.54 -18.88
N GLY A 336 -13.85 16.61 -19.83
CA GLY A 336 -12.78 15.77 -20.37
C GLY A 336 -12.46 14.54 -19.51
N GLY A 337 -13.06 14.35 -18.34
CA GLY A 337 -12.92 13.18 -17.50
C GLY A 337 -13.60 11.94 -18.09
N LEU A 338 -13.24 10.75 -17.55
CA LEU A 338 -13.85 9.49 -17.98
C LEU A 338 -15.33 9.41 -17.53
N ASP A 339 -16.22 9.06 -18.45
CA ASP A 339 -17.61 8.72 -18.14
C ASP A 339 -17.74 7.22 -17.86
N THR A 340 -17.75 6.87 -16.59
CA THR A 340 -17.88 5.48 -16.12
C THR A 340 -19.29 4.88 -16.29
N GLY A 341 -20.24 5.65 -16.79
CA GLY A 341 -21.59 5.20 -17.15
C GLY A 341 -21.72 4.76 -18.60
N GLU A 342 -20.71 5.04 -19.44
CA GLU A 342 -20.71 4.71 -20.86
C GLU A 342 -19.49 3.88 -21.24
N PHE A 343 -19.71 2.61 -21.66
CA PHE A 343 -18.64 1.77 -22.21
C PHE A 343 -18.61 1.84 -23.74
N ARG A 344 -17.42 2.09 -24.30
CA ARG A 344 -17.22 2.30 -25.76
C ARG A 344 -16.37 1.22 -26.44
N VAL A 345 -16.20 0.08 -25.82
CA VAL A 345 -15.35 -1.02 -26.31
C VAL A 345 -15.84 -1.67 -27.63
N ASN A 346 -17.12 -1.50 -27.96
CA ASN A 346 -17.73 -2.11 -29.16
C ASN A 346 -18.06 -1.10 -30.28
N THR A 347 -17.53 0.13 -30.23
CA THR A 347 -17.64 1.06 -31.35
C THR A 347 -16.84 0.55 -32.57
N PRO A 348 -17.14 0.99 -33.79
CA PRO A 348 -16.33 0.60 -34.95
C PRO A 348 -14.84 0.91 -34.77
N ARG A 349 -14.54 2.05 -34.13
CA ARG A 349 -13.17 2.49 -33.82
C ARG A 349 -12.49 1.58 -32.80
N SER A 350 -13.19 1.24 -31.72
CA SER A 350 -12.65 0.34 -30.70
C SER A 350 -12.46 -1.09 -31.20
N ARG A 351 -13.35 -1.58 -32.08
CA ARG A 351 -13.16 -2.89 -32.74
C ARG A 351 -11.91 -2.91 -33.62
N ALA A 352 -11.67 -1.82 -34.41
CA ALA A 352 -10.47 -1.69 -35.20
C ALA A 352 -9.19 -1.66 -34.32
N ALA A 353 -9.26 -0.99 -33.18
CA ALA A 353 -8.16 -0.98 -32.20
C ALA A 353 -7.90 -2.36 -31.58
N LEU A 354 -8.95 -3.09 -31.23
CA LEU A 354 -8.83 -4.48 -30.74
C LEU A 354 -8.26 -5.43 -31.81
N GLU A 355 -8.58 -5.19 -33.10
CA GLU A 355 -7.99 -5.95 -34.21
C GLU A 355 -6.49 -5.69 -34.32
N ARG A 356 -6.04 -4.43 -34.25
CA ARG A 356 -4.60 -4.10 -34.21
C ARG A 356 -3.89 -4.73 -33.02
N PHE A 357 -4.55 -4.80 -31.86
CA PHE A 357 -4.01 -5.51 -30.69
C PHE A 357 -3.89 -7.02 -30.94
N ARG A 358 -4.91 -7.63 -31.57
CA ARG A 358 -4.89 -9.05 -31.94
C ARG A 358 -3.74 -9.38 -32.92
N GLU A 359 -3.41 -8.47 -33.83
CA GLU A 359 -2.29 -8.60 -34.76
C GLU A 359 -0.92 -8.63 -34.07
N LEU A 360 -0.80 -8.10 -32.85
CA LEU A 360 0.42 -8.24 -32.04
C LEU A 360 0.55 -9.64 -31.38
N GLY A 361 -0.56 -10.35 -31.26
CA GLY A 361 -0.62 -11.72 -30.69
C GLY A 361 -0.28 -12.82 -31.69
N LEU A 362 -0.72 -14.04 -31.37
CA LEU A 362 -0.41 -15.26 -32.12
C LEU A 362 -1.01 -15.27 -33.55
N ALA A 363 -2.06 -14.51 -33.77
CA ALA A 363 -2.68 -14.40 -35.11
C ALA A 363 -1.90 -13.48 -36.09
N GLY A 364 -0.87 -12.79 -35.62
CA GLY A 364 -0.09 -11.84 -36.43
C GLY A 364 1.40 -11.90 -36.11
N LEU A 365 1.94 -10.90 -35.42
CA LEU A 365 3.39 -10.76 -35.19
C LEU A 365 3.94 -11.74 -34.12
N GLY A 366 3.08 -12.31 -33.28
CA GLY A 366 3.49 -13.22 -32.21
C GLY A 366 4.40 -12.60 -31.15
N CYS A 367 4.44 -11.27 -31.04
CA CYS A 367 5.22 -10.59 -30.01
C CYS A 367 4.50 -10.60 -28.65
N LEU A 368 3.17 -10.68 -28.61
CA LEU A 368 2.39 -10.87 -27.41
C LEU A 368 1.97 -12.34 -27.31
N ARG A 369 2.34 -12.98 -26.20
CA ARG A 369 2.06 -14.40 -25.94
C ARG A 369 1.69 -14.59 -24.48
N PRO A 370 0.83 -15.55 -24.13
CA PRO A 370 0.46 -15.82 -22.73
C PRO A 370 1.66 -16.17 -21.83
N GLU A 371 2.73 -16.73 -22.40
CA GLU A 371 3.97 -17.09 -21.69
C GLU A 371 4.80 -15.87 -21.30
N ILE A 372 4.62 -14.73 -21.99
CA ILE A 372 5.32 -13.48 -21.67
C ILE A 372 4.58 -12.78 -20.50
N GLY A 373 4.67 -13.40 -19.33
CA GLY A 373 4.24 -12.80 -18.08
C GLY A 373 5.16 -11.65 -17.65
N ARG A 374 4.91 -11.08 -16.48
CA ARG A 374 5.69 -9.94 -15.97
C ARG A 374 7.20 -10.22 -15.91
N ILE A 375 7.59 -11.38 -15.38
CA ILE A 375 9.01 -11.73 -15.19
C ILE A 375 9.69 -11.85 -16.55
N GLU A 376 9.09 -12.59 -17.46
CA GLU A 376 9.65 -12.80 -18.81
C GLU A 376 9.74 -11.49 -19.62
N ALA A 377 8.72 -10.65 -19.57
CA ALA A 377 8.74 -9.36 -20.28
C ALA A 377 9.88 -8.44 -19.79
N VAL A 378 10.09 -8.40 -18.47
CA VAL A 378 11.18 -7.63 -17.87
C VAL A 378 12.54 -8.26 -18.21
N ASP A 379 12.68 -9.58 -18.14
CA ASP A 379 13.91 -10.29 -18.47
C ASP A 379 14.33 -10.10 -19.93
N LEU A 380 13.39 -10.21 -20.86
CA LEU A 380 13.62 -9.89 -22.28
C LEU A 380 14.23 -8.48 -22.47
N PHE A 381 13.75 -7.51 -21.70
CA PHE A 381 14.22 -6.13 -21.83
C PHE A 381 15.58 -5.90 -21.17
N ILE A 382 15.76 -6.33 -19.93
CA ILE A 382 17.02 -6.09 -19.19
C ILE A 382 18.20 -6.89 -19.76
N THR A 383 17.93 -7.98 -20.48
CA THR A 383 18.96 -8.77 -21.19
C THR A 383 19.18 -8.32 -22.65
N GLY A 384 18.51 -7.24 -23.10
CA GLY A 384 18.66 -6.70 -24.46
C GLY A 384 18.01 -7.54 -25.55
N ARG A 385 17.15 -8.51 -25.21
CA ARG A 385 16.44 -9.37 -26.18
C ARG A 385 15.18 -8.74 -26.79
N THR A 386 14.75 -7.60 -26.24
CA THR A 386 13.72 -6.72 -26.85
C THR A 386 14.13 -5.26 -26.75
N PRO A 387 13.94 -4.43 -27.81
CA PRO A 387 14.26 -3.02 -27.76
C PRO A 387 13.25 -2.18 -26.98
N PHE A 388 12.01 -2.67 -26.83
CA PHE A 388 10.90 -1.93 -26.25
C PHE A 388 10.14 -2.75 -25.21
N LEU A 389 9.87 -2.13 -24.06
CA LEU A 389 9.04 -2.70 -23.00
C LEU A 389 7.96 -1.69 -22.58
N LEU A 390 6.69 -2.08 -22.63
CA LEU A 390 5.62 -1.33 -21.98
C LEU A 390 5.52 -1.78 -20.52
N CYS A 391 5.90 -0.91 -19.60
CA CYS A 391 5.93 -1.22 -18.18
C CYS A 391 5.72 0.03 -17.32
N ALA A 392 5.50 -0.18 -16.02
CA ALA A 392 5.45 0.86 -15.00
C ALA A 392 6.84 1.08 -14.37
N SER A 393 6.98 2.10 -13.51
CA SER A 393 8.27 2.56 -12.97
C SER A 393 9.07 1.52 -12.20
N ARG A 394 8.43 0.48 -11.70
CA ARG A 394 9.05 -0.59 -10.88
C ARG A 394 10.22 -1.33 -11.56
N VAL A 395 10.28 -1.33 -12.89
CA VAL A 395 11.35 -1.99 -13.66
C VAL A 395 12.67 -1.21 -13.67
N LEU A 396 12.63 0.07 -13.29
CA LEU A 396 13.80 0.94 -13.34
C LEU A 396 14.99 0.39 -12.52
N ARG A 397 14.70 -0.23 -11.38
CA ARG A 397 15.74 -0.79 -10.52
C ARG A 397 16.46 -1.99 -11.14
N GLU A 398 15.68 -2.88 -11.76
CA GLU A 398 16.22 -4.04 -12.47
C GLU A 398 17.05 -3.60 -13.67
N ALA A 399 16.55 -2.64 -14.44
CA ALA A 399 17.25 -2.08 -15.59
C ALA A 399 18.55 -1.34 -15.18
N GLN A 400 18.53 -0.55 -14.11
CA GLN A 400 19.71 0.12 -13.56
C GLN A 400 20.77 -0.88 -13.09
N LYS A 401 20.36 -1.94 -12.38
CA LYS A 401 21.28 -3.01 -11.94
C LYS A 401 21.91 -3.75 -13.12
N ALA A 402 21.17 -3.92 -14.21
CA ALA A 402 21.69 -4.51 -15.44
C ALA A 402 22.60 -3.55 -16.23
N GLY A 403 22.75 -2.30 -15.80
CA GLY A 403 23.54 -1.29 -16.50
C GLY A 403 22.94 -0.86 -17.84
N LEU A 404 21.61 -1.03 -18.01
CA LEU A 404 20.93 -0.76 -19.27
C LEU A 404 20.81 0.75 -19.51
N ASN A 405 21.22 1.20 -20.69
CA ASN A 405 21.00 2.56 -21.17
C ASN A 405 19.56 2.69 -21.69
N LEU A 406 18.66 3.21 -20.87
CA LEU A 406 17.25 3.30 -21.19
C LEU A 406 16.73 4.73 -21.27
N ALA A 407 15.71 4.91 -22.12
CA ALA A 407 14.83 6.08 -22.12
C ALA A 407 13.42 5.66 -21.75
N VAL A 408 12.68 6.57 -21.10
CA VAL A 408 11.25 6.41 -20.76
C VAL A 408 10.46 7.43 -21.54
N GLU A 409 9.44 6.98 -22.24
CA GLU A 409 8.68 7.78 -23.20
C GLU A 409 7.17 7.49 -23.06
N PRO A 410 6.30 8.43 -23.45
CA PRO A 410 4.88 8.11 -23.61
C PRO A 410 4.70 6.99 -24.64
N VAL A 411 3.66 6.17 -24.48
CA VAL A 411 3.29 5.20 -25.51
C VAL A 411 2.93 5.96 -26.80
N PRO A 412 3.62 5.72 -27.93
CA PRO A 412 3.35 6.45 -29.14
C PRO A 412 1.98 6.06 -29.73
N PRO A 413 1.21 7.01 -30.27
CA PRO A 413 -0.03 6.67 -30.96
C PRO A 413 0.26 6.01 -32.31
N TYR A 414 -0.70 5.28 -32.85
CA TYR A 414 -0.70 4.97 -34.31
C TYR A 414 -0.83 6.26 -35.14
N ARG A 415 -0.32 6.25 -36.33
CA ARG A 415 -0.36 7.42 -37.23
C ARG A 415 -1.78 7.93 -37.42
N GLY A 416 -1.97 9.24 -37.27
CA GLY A 416 -3.27 9.90 -37.37
C GLY A 416 -4.15 9.84 -36.13
N PHE A 417 -3.67 9.29 -35.03
CA PHE A 417 -4.36 9.30 -33.73
C PHE A 417 -3.76 10.31 -32.76
N ALA A 418 -4.54 10.71 -31.76
CA ALA A 418 -4.13 11.63 -30.70
C ALA A 418 -3.10 10.97 -29.75
N PRO A 419 -2.29 11.77 -29.02
CA PRO A 419 -1.44 11.27 -27.97
C PRO A 419 -2.20 10.42 -26.96
N VAL A 420 -1.56 9.36 -26.48
CA VAL A 420 -2.15 8.42 -25.54
C VAL A 420 -2.28 9.06 -24.14
N ARG A 421 -3.46 8.95 -23.56
CA ARG A 421 -3.74 9.31 -22.16
C ARG A 421 -3.96 8.02 -21.37
N PRO A 422 -2.91 7.40 -20.81
CA PRO A 422 -3.05 6.12 -20.16
C PRO A 422 -3.85 6.24 -18.86
N MET A 423 -4.43 5.13 -18.41
CA MET A 423 -4.88 5.05 -17.01
C MET A 423 -3.68 5.03 -16.08
N VAL A 424 -3.72 5.90 -15.07
CA VAL A 424 -2.64 6.07 -14.10
C VAL A 424 -3.12 5.69 -12.70
N THR A 425 -2.18 5.25 -11.87
CA THR A 425 -2.46 4.72 -10.55
C THR A 425 -1.82 5.57 -9.47
N VAL A 426 -2.55 5.76 -8.38
CA VAL A 426 -2.03 6.30 -7.12
C VAL A 426 -2.05 5.19 -6.08
N HIS A 427 -0.94 4.97 -5.41
CA HIS A 427 -0.85 4.01 -4.31
C HIS A 427 -0.89 4.73 -2.99
N GLY A 428 -1.58 4.15 -2.00
CA GLY A 428 -1.75 4.76 -0.70
C GLY A 428 -1.94 3.77 0.43
N PHE A 429 -2.03 4.36 1.62
CA PHE A 429 -2.31 3.67 2.89
C PHE A 429 -3.76 3.93 3.28
N CYS A 430 -4.57 2.88 3.40
CA CYS A 430 -5.96 2.97 3.84
C CYS A 430 -6.10 2.39 5.24
N LEU A 431 -6.88 3.05 6.10
CA LEU A 431 -7.22 2.57 7.43
C LEU A 431 -8.43 1.64 7.35
N THR A 432 -8.33 0.42 7.89
CA THR A 432 -9.46 -0.49 7.86
C THR A 432 -10.47 -0.21 8.97
N ARG A 433 -11.75 -0.46 8.71
CA ARG A 433 -12.79 -0.20 9.69
C ARG A 433 -12.77 -1.15 10.90
N ARG A 434 -12.38 -2.40 10.68
CA ARG A 434 -12.35 -3.46 11.71
C ARG A 434 -10.98 -3.69 12.33
N GLY A 435 -9.97 -2.89 11.96
CA GLY A 435 -8.64 -2.90 12.58
C GLY A 435 -8.74 -2.63 14.09
N ARG A 436 -7.93 -3.32 14.87
CA ARG A 436 -7.95 -3.24 16.35
C ARG A 436 -7.15 -2.05 16.89
N ASN A 437 -6.14 -1.60 16.13
CA ASN A 437 -5.15 -0.61 16.56
C ASN A 437 -5.21 0.68 15.75
N LYS A 438 -6.43 1.16 15.46
CA LYS A 438 -6.67 2.26 14.52
C LYS A 438 -5.99 3.58 14.86
N THR A 439 -5.92 3.95 16.14
CA THR A 439 -5.25 5.20 16.57
C THR A 439 -3.78 5.17 16.19
N ILE A 440 -3.07 4.12 16.59
CA ILE A 440 -1.64 3.94 16.31
C ILE A 440 -1.40 3.74 14.81
N ALA A 441 -2.27 3.01 14.13
CA ALA A 441 -2.22 2.84 12.69
C ALA A 441 -2.36 4.17 11.93
N LYS A 442 -3.23 5.06 12.41
CA LYS A 442 -3.39 6.41 11.88
C LYS A 442 -2.13 7.25 12.10
N ASP A 443 -1.56 7.23 13.32
CA ASP A 443 -0.31 7.95 13.63
C ASP A 443 0.85 7.44 12.76
N LEU A 444 0.94 6.11 12.58
CA LEU A 444 1.92 5.50 11.67
C LEU A 444 1.76 6.03 10.24
N ILE A 445 0.53 6.06 9.70
CA ILE A 445 0.28 6.54 8.34
C ILE A 445 0.56 8.05 8.25
N VAL A 446 -0.09 8.86 9.10
CA VAL A 446 -0.14 10.32 8.93
C VAL A 446 1.16 10.99 9.37
N ASP A 447 1.76 10.54 10.49
CA ASP A 447 2.87 11.26 11.12
C ASP A 447 4.24 10.61 10.87
N HIS A 448 4.28 9.33 10.45
CA HIS A 448 5.53 8.63 10.21
C HIS A 448 5.78 8.32 8.74
N LEU A 449 4.90 7.54 8.08
CA LEU A 449 5.11 7.09 6.71
C LEU A 449 5.03 8.21 5.67
N THR A 450 4.35 9.30 5.99
CA THR A 450 4.26 10.48 5.10
C THR A 450 5.40 11.47 5.25
N ARG A 451 6.38 11.24 6.13
CA ARG A 451 7.55 12.13 6.26
C ARG A 451 8.33 12.19 4.96
N THR A 452 8.87 13.37 4.64
CA THR A 452 9.69 13.58 3.44
C THR A 452 10.86 12.61 3.35
N ALA A 453 11.56 12.37 4.47
CA ALA A 453 12.66 11.42 4.53
C ALA A 453 12.23 10.00 4.16
N VAL A 454 11.07 9.54 4.66
CA VAL A 454 10.49 8.22 4.33
C VAL A 454 10.11 8.16 2.86
N SER A 455 9.42 9.17 2.34
CA SER A 455 9.03 9.24 0.93
C SER A 455 10.23 9.20 -0.01
N SER A 456 11.30 9.96 0.28
CA SER A 456 12.53 9.96 -0.52
C SER A 456 13.24 8.59 -0.46
N SER A 457 13.46 8.06 0.75
CA SER A 457 14.13 6.77 0.91
C SER A 457 13.32 5.60 0.34
N LEU A 458 11.99 5.67 0.36
CA LEU A 458 11.13 4.66 -0.27
C LEU A 458 11.32 4.64 -1.78
N SER A 459 11.46 5.82 -2.43
CA SER A 459 11.76 5.92 -3.87
C SER A 459 13.13 5.37 -4.22
N GLU A 460 14.14 5.49 -3.34
CA GLU A 460 15.46 4.90 -3.54
C GLU A 460 15.44 3.37 -3.44
N ILE A 461 14.65 2.80 -2.51
CA ILE A 461 14.52 1.35 -2.33
C ILE A 461 13.69 0.74 -3.46
N TRP A 462 12.63 1.41 -3.82
CA TRP A 462 11.69 1.03 -4.85
C TRP A 462 11.43 2.23 -5.76
N PRO A 463 12.03 2.29 -6.96
CA PRO A 463 11.78 3.36 -7.89
C PRO A 463 10.29 3.52 -8.18
N HIS A 464 9.77 4.67 -7.80
CA HIS A 464 8.41 5.13 -8.08
C HIS A 464 8.40 6.65 -8.07
N VAL A 465 7.37 7.23 -8.62
CA VAL A 465 7.20 8.68 -8.60
C VAL A 465 6.58 9.07 -7.24
N PRO A 466 7.30 9.83 -6.38
CA PRO A 466 6.75 10.28 -5.11
C PRO A 466 5.55 11.21 -5.32
N VAL A 467 4.61 11.18 -4.40
CA VAL A 467 3.43 12.08 -4.42
C VAL A 467 3.61 13.32 -3.54
N ARG A 468 4.56 13.31 -2.59
CA ARG A 468 4.91 14.51 -1.83
C ARG A 468 5.68 15.47 -2.72
N LEU A 469 5.24 16.73 -2.76
CA LEU A 469 5.79 17.76 -3.64
C LEU A 469 7.28 18.00 -3.42
N ASP A 470 7.74 18.01 -2.18
CA ASP A 470 9.14 18.20 -1.81
C ASP A 470 10.05 17.00 -2.17
N ALA A 471 9.54 15.76 -2.05
CA ALA A 471 10.25 14.56 -2.48
C ALA A 471 10.23 14.41 -4.01
N LEU A 472 9.10 14.73 -4.64
CA LEU A 472 8.91 14.72 -6.09
C LEU A 472 9.91 15.67 -6.78
N GLU A 473 10.04 16.90 -6.28
CA GLU A 473 10.95 17.89 -6.86
C GLU A 473 12.40 17.40 -6.82
N ARG A 474 12.82 16.80 -5.71
CA ARG A 474 14.16 16.20 -5.61
C ARG A 474 14.37 15.06 -6.57
N SER A 475 13.43 14.10 -6.64
CA SER A 475 13.53 12.93 -7.51
C SER A 475 13.53 13.32 -9.00
N ARG A 476 12.69 14.26 -9.40
CA ARG A 476 12.64 14.77 -10.79
C ARG A 476 13.94 15.46 -11.21
N GLY A 477 14.61 16.13 -10.29
CA GLY A 477 15.92 16.76 -10.55
C GLY A 477 17.05 15.75 -10.68
N ALA A 478 16.99 14.63 -9.94
CA ALA A 478 18.03 13.62 -9.87
C ALA A 478 17.92 12.55 -10.97
N GLU A 479 16.70 12.12 -11.33
CA GLU A 479 16.47 10.98 -12.21
C GLU A 479 15.56 11.33 -13.41
N PRO A 480 16.11 11.41 -14.64
CA PRO A 480 15.33 11.69 -15.85
C PRO A 480 14.17 10.71 -16.09
N ALA A 481 14.36 9.43 -15.77
CA ALA A 481 13.33 8.40 -15.91
C ALA A 481 12.12 8.66 -14.98
N ILE A 482 12.35 9.08 -13.73
CA ILE A 482 11.29 9.45 -12.78
C ILE A 482 10.52 10.68 -13.30
N ARG A 483 11.22 11.66 -13.88
CA ARG A 483 10.59 12.82 -14.52
C ARG A 483 9.65 12.38 -15.66
N ALA A 484 10.11 11.51 -16.55
CA ALA A 484 9.32 11.04 -17.69
C ALA A 484 8.08 10.24 -17.24
N PHE A 485 8.20 9.41 -16.22
CA PHE A 485 7.03 8.73 -15.62
C PHE A 485 6.04 9.72 -14.99
N TYR A 486 6.53 10.77 -14.33
CA TYR A 486 5.65 11.81 -13.79
C TYR A 486 4.92 12.59 -14.89
N GLU A 487 5.59 12.92 -15.97
CA GLU A 487 4.97 13.58 -17.13
C GLU A 487 3.90 12.68 -17.78
N THR A 488 4.17 11.38 -17.89
CA THR A 488 3.18 10.39 -18.37
C THR A 488 1.99 10.32 -17.40
N PHE A 489 2.23 10.31 -16.07
CA PHE A 489 1.18 10.34 -15.08
C PHE A 489 0.31 11.61 -15.23
N ARG A 490 0.93 12.78 -15.34
CA ARG A 490 0.24 14.09 -15.47
C ARG A 490 -0.63 14.19 -16.73
N SER A 491 -0.26 13.50 -17.80
CA SER A 491 -1.02 13.47 -19.06
C SER A 491 -2.10 12.39 -19.08
N GLY A 492 -2.10 11.46 -18.13
CA GLY A 492 -3.03 10.35 -18.04
C GLY A 492 -4.36 10.68 -17.36
N ASP A 493 -5.22 9.68 -17.30
CA ASP A 493 -6.48 9.72 -16.57
C ASP A 493 -6.39 8.79 -15.35
N PRO A 494 -6.69 9.23 -14.12
CA PRO A 494 -6.75 8.32 -12.97
C PRO A 494 -7.72 7.17 -13.22
N ILE A 495 -7.33 5.95 -12.84
CA ILE A 495 -8.24 4.80 -12.88
C ILE A 495 -9.52 5.16 -12.09
N PRO A 496 -10.72 4.95 -12.62
CA PRO A 496 -11.93 5.27 -11.88
C PRO A 496 -12.05 4.46 -10.59
N SER A 497 -12.25 5.14 -9.46
CA SER A 497 -12.53 4.48 -8.16
C SER A 497 -13.99 4.02 -8.07
N MET A 498 -14.49 3.34 -9.11
CA MET A 498 -15.84 2.79 -9.13
C MET A 498 -15.86 1.39 -8.47
N PRO A 499 -16.93 1.02 -7.73
CA PRO A 499 -17.00 -0.28 -7.05
C PRO A 499 -16.81 -1.49 -7.96
N GLU A 500 -17.24 -1.38 -9.21
CA GLU A 500 -17.19 -2.44 -10.22
C GLU A 500 -15.84 -2.52 -10.96
N MET A 501 -14.86 -1.65 -10.64
CA MET A 501 -13.61 -1.60 -11.40
C MET A 501 -12.86 -2.94 -11.42
N GLY A 502 -12.92 -3.71 -10.33
CA GLY A 502 -12.38 -5.06 -10.28
C GLY A 502 -13.00 -6.02 -11.29
N ASP A 503 -14.33 -5.90 -11.52
CA ASP A 503 -15.06 -6.70 -12.52
C ASP A 503 -14.72 -6.26 -13.94
N VAL A 504 -14.54 -4.95 -14.15
CA VAL A 504 -14.07 -4.39 -15.42
C VAL A 504 -12.69 -4.96 -15.76
N TRP A 505 -11.75 -4.97 -14.81
CA TRP A 505 -10.43 -5.56 -15.01
C TRP A 505 -10.50 -7.05 -15.34
N ARG A 506 -11.37 -7.82 -14.67
CA ARG A 506 -11.57 -9.25 -14.98
C ARG A 506 -12.14 -9.48 -16.38
N ALA A 507 -13.10 -8.66 -16.80
CA ALA A 507 -13.68 -8.75 -18.14
C ALA A 507 -12.65 -8.43 -19.24
N LEU A 508 -11.89 -7.35 -19.07
CA LEU A 508 -10.79 -6.97 -19.96
C LEU A 508 -9.70 -8.05 -20.03
N LYS A 509 -9.30 -8.63 -18.91
CA LYS A 509 -8.30 -9.73 -18.87
C LYS A 509 -8.74 -10.92 -19.70
N ARG A 510 -10.02 -11.31 -19.61
CA ARG A 510 -10.56 -12.41 -20.43
C ARG A 510 -10.58 -12.06 -21.93
N ALA A 511 -10.90 -10.82 -22.26
CA ALA A 511 -10.88 -10.35 -23.65
C ALA A 511 -9.45 -10.31 -24.21
N GLU A 512 -8.49 -9.81 -23.43
CA GLU A 512 -7.07 -9.75 -23.77
C GLU A 512 -6.51 -11.15 -24.12
N VAL A 513 -6.73 -12.14 -23.24
CA VAL A 513 -6.28 -13.51 -23.50
C VAL A 513 -6.84 -14.04 -24.82
N LYS A 514 -8.14 -13.88 -25.06
CA LYS A 514 -8.76 -14.35 -26.33
C LYS A 514 -8.16 -13.66 -27.56
N LEU A 515 -7.90 -12.36 -27.50
CA LEU A 515 -7.30 -11.62 -28.61
C LEU A 515 -5.88 -12.05 -28.88
N VAL A 516 -5.07 -12.23 -27.82
CA VAL A 516 -3.68 -12.71 -27.95
C VAL A 516 -3.64 -14.11 -28.54
N ASP A 517 -4.58 -15.00 -28.16
CA ASP A 517 -4.73 -16.34 -28.72
C ASP A 517 -5.30 -16.35 -30.15
N GLY A 518 -5.66 -15.18 -30.70
CA GLY A 518 -6.06 -15.02 -32.11
C GLY A 518 -7.56 -15.01 -32.37
N ALA A 519 -8.41 -14.97 -31.33
CA ALA A 519 -9.86 -14.87 -31.51
C ALA A 519 -10.23 -13.55 -32.24
N GLU A 520 -11.27 -13.61 -33.07
CA GLU A 520 -11.76 -12.45 -33.85
C GLU A 520 -12.19 -11.29 -32.93
N SER A 521 -11.74 -10.07 -33.23
CA SER A 521 -11.99 -8.87 -32.42
C SER A 521 -13.48 -8.50 -32.33
N GLY A 522 -14.26 -8.70 -33.39
CA GLY A 522 -15.69 -8.37 -33.41
C GLY A 522 -16.53 -9.13 -32.36
N PRO A 523 -16.50 -10.47 -32.33
CA PRO A 523 -17.17 -11.27 -31.29
C PRO A 523 -16.67 -10.96 -29.90
N VAL A 524 -15.34 -10.79 -29.70
CA VAL A 524 -14.73 -10.45 -28.40
C VAL A 524 -15.24 -9.10 -27.91
N ALA A 525 -15.27 -8.06 -28.77
CA ALA A 525 -15.77 -6.73 -28.43
C ALA A 525 -17.25 -6.74 -28.02
N ARG A 526 -18.11 -7.48 -28.76
CA ARG A 526 -19.54 -7.62 -28.41
C ARG A 526 -19.73 -8.31 -27.06
N GLN A 527 -19.00 -9.40 -26.81
CA GLN A 527 -19.07 -10.10 -25.55
C GLN A 527 -18.58 -9.23 -24.38
N LEU A 528 -17.46 -8.51 -24.57
CA LEU A 528 -16.92 -7.59 -23.59
C LEU A 528 -17.92 -6.46 -23.28
N ALA A 529 -18.49 -5.82 -24.29
CA ALA A 529 -19.48 -4.75 -24.11
C ALA A 529 -20.69 -5.24 -23.30
N LYS A 530 -21.25 -6.41 -23.64
CA LYS A 530 -22.36 -7.00 -22.91
C LYS A 530 -22.03 -7.21 -21.43
N GLN A 531 -20.85 -7.78 -21.11
CA GLN A 531 -20.42 -8.00 -19.74
C GLN A 531 -20.26 -6.68 -18.96
N LEU A 532 -19.72 -5.64 -19.60
CA LEU A 532 -19.52 -4.34 -18.96
C LEU A 532 -20.84 -3.59 -18.74
N GLU A 533 -21.79 -3.67 -19.68
CA GLU A 533 -23.14 -3.08 -19.55
C GLU A 533 -23.93 -3.74 -18.41
N GLU A 534 -23.82 -5.06 -18.24
CA GLU A 534 -24.45 -5.78 -17.14
C GLU A 534 -23.98 -5.24 -15.78
N LEU A 535 -22.69 -4.89 -15.62
CA LEU A 535 -22.15 -4.33 -14.36
C LEU A 535 -22.76 -2.95 -14.01
N THR A 536 -23.14 -2.15 -15.00
CA THR A 536 -23.69 -0.81 -14.77
C THR A 536 -25.21 -0.83 -14.56
N ASN A 537 -25.91 -1.82 -15.11
CA ASN A 537 -27.37 -1.95 -14.95
C ASN A 537 -27.79 -2.34 -13.53
N ASP A 538 -26.93 -3.01 -12.77
CA ASP A 538 -27.16 -3.40 -11.39
C ASP A 538 -26.98 -2.26 -10.38
N ARG A 539 -26.60 -1.04 -10.83
CA ARG A 539 -26.46 0.12 -9.94
C ARG A 539 -27.82 0.65 -9.48
N PRO A 540 -28.02 0.99 -8.19
CA PRO A 540 -29.28 1.57 -7.68
C PRO A 540 -29.74 2.84 -8.44
N ASP A 541 -28.81 3.63 -9.00
CA ASP A 541 -29.09 4.84 -9.75
C ASP A 541 -29.39 4.61 -11.25
N ALA A 542 -29.28 3.39 -11.76
CA ALA A 542 -29.55 3.08 -13.17
C ALA A 542 -31.03 3.29 -13.54
N ALA A 543 -31.95 3.08 -12.61
CA ALA A 543 -33.39 3.30 -12.80
C ALA A 543 -33.74 4.78 -13.08
N GLY A 544 -32.96 5.72 -12.55
CA GLY A 544 -33.11 7.17 -12.81
C GLY A 544 -32.65 7.59 -14.20
N ARG A 545 -31.58 6.99 -14.72
CA ARG A 545 -31.00 7.33 -16.03
C ARG A 545 -31.78 6.75 -17.21
N GLN A 546 -32.39 5.57 -17.07
CA GLN A 546 -33.27 5.00 -18.10
C GLN A 546 -34.55 5.83 -18.27
N ARG A 547 -35.09 6.43 -17.20
CA ARG A 547 -36.22 7.36 -17.28
C ARG A 547 -35.86 8.70 -17.95
N ALA A 548 -34.60 9.13 -17.89
CA ALA A 548 -34.14 10.34 -18.56
C ALA A 548 -33.89 10.13 -20.07
N LYS A 549 -33.39 8.95 -20.48
CA LYS A 549 -33.22 8.60 -21.91
C LYS A 549 -34.55 8.35 -22.64
N GLY A 550 -35.54 7.77 -21.98
CA GLY A 550 -36.89 7.54 -22.55
C GLY A 550 -37.82 8.76 -22.57
N ARG A 551 -37.31 9.97 -22.24
CA ARG A 551 -38.03 11.24 -22.38
C ARG A 551 -37.48 12.14 -23.49
N LEU A 552 -36.43 11.71 -24.17
CA LEU A 552 -35.78 12.42 -25.27
C LEU A 552 -35.97 11.72 -26.64
N ASP A 553 -36.64 10.56 -26.68
CA ASP A 553 -37.22 9.92 -27.86
C ASP A 553 -38.77 10.14 -27.78
#